data_50c03b59996351b19aba94312a4cbc20
#
_entry.id   50c03b59996351b19aba94312a4cbc20
#
_cell.length_a   1.000
_cell.length_b   1.000
_cell.length_c   1.000
_cell.angle_alpha   90.00
_cell.angle_beta   90.00
_cell.angle_gamma   90.00
#
_symmetry.space_group_name_H-M   'P 1'
#
loop_
_entity.id
_entity.type
_entity.pdbx_description
1 polymer ?
#
loop_
_entity_poly.entity_id
_entity_poly.type
_entity_poly.pdbx_seq_one_letter_code
_entity_poly.pdbx_strand_id
1 'polypeptide(L)'
;MKQIQTMKIELINDHYQTIPEAFKKEEISKLVNLVLEKTGSESFENKQINIKYTSEEEIQILNEKFYKKKGITNVLAFTNHLKFPDEEANLIGEIALCIKQIEREARIYKKAIETRLKHMIVHGVLHLLGFDHKEKKDQLEMEKLESDIISGCLGERPY
;
A
#
# COMPACT_ATOMS: atom_id res chain seq x y z
N MET A 1 -29.36 4.52 -8.03
CA MET A 1 -27.94 4.78 -7.79
C MET A 1 -27.38 3.74 -6.83
N LYS A 2 -26.46 2.94 -7.28
CA LYS A 2 -25.70 2.09 -6.34
C LYS A 2 -24.85 2.99 -5.47
N GLN A 3 -25.06 2.95 -4.15
CA GLN A 3 -24.08 3.50 -3.23
C GLN A 3 -22.78 2.73 -3.43
N ILE A 4 -21.72 3.43 -3.82
CA ILE A 4 -20.38 2.85 -3.88
C ILE A 4 -19.94 2.68 -2.44
N GLN A 5 -19.99 1.45 -1.95
CA GLN A 5 -19.44 1.13 -0.63
C GLN A 5 -17.93 1.11 -0.77
N THR A 6 -17.27 1.92 0.03
CA THR A 6 -15.82 2.08 -0.03
C THR A 6 -15.15 1.37 1.14
N MET A 7 -13.92 0.91 0.90
CA MET A 7 -13.08 0.39 1.98
C MET A 7 -12.67 1.52 2.91
N LYS A 8 -12.73 1.29 4.21
CA LYS A 8 -12.23 2.21 5.21
C LYS A 8 -10.71 2.19 5.28
N ILE A 9 -10.12 3.38 5.34
CA ILE A 9 -8.68 3.55 5.53
C ILE A 9 -8.45 4.23 6.88
N GLU A 10 -7.64 3.64 7.71
CA GLU A 10 -7.12 4.27 8.91
C GLU A 10 -5.66 4.63 8.65
N LEU A 11 -5.34 5.92 8.63
CA LEU A 11 -3.98 6.39 8.42
C LEU A 11 -3.34 6.72 9.76
N ILE A 12 -2.22 6.08 10.06
CA ILE A 12 -1.44 6.28 11.27
C ILE A 12 -0.16 7.03 10.91
N ASN A 13 -0.03 8.26 11.40
CA ASN A 13 1.13 9.11 11.15
C ASN A 13 1.62 9.73 12.46
N ASP A 14 2.58 9.06 13.10
CA ASP A 14 3.15 9.51 14.38
C ASP A 14 4.47 10.29 14.20
N HIS A 15 5.02 10.34 12.99
CA HIS A 15 6.38 10.85 12.76
C HIS A 15 6.46 12.17 11.97
N TYR A 16 5.43 12.53 11.21
CA TYR A 16 5.49 13.66 10.28
C TYR A 16 4.43 14.69 10.62
N GLN A 17 4.84 15.91 10.98
CA GLN A 17 3.91 16.99 11.32
C GLN A 17 3.20 17.54 10.09
N THR A 18 3.91 17.65 8.97
CA THR A 18 3.38 18.12 7.70
C THR A 18 3.60 17.06 6.64
N ILE A 19 2.55 16.75 5.89
CA ILE A 19 2.63 15.79 4.79
C ILE A 19 2.07 16.42 3.52
N PRO A 20 2.62 16.07 2.33
CA PRO A 20 2.04 16.49 1.05
C PRO A 20 0.59 16.05 0.91
N GLU A 21 -0.16 16.76 0.06
CA GLU A 21 -1.59 16.47 -0.17
C GLU A 21 -1.83 15.01 -0.58
N ALA A 22 -0.97 14.47 -1.47
CA ALA A 22 -1.08 13.08 -1.93
C ALA A 22 -0.88 12.04 -0.82
N PHE A 23 -0.32 12.44 0.32
CA PHE A 23 -0.05 11.58 1.47
C PHE A 23 -1.18 11.58 2.49
N LYS A 24 -2.19 12.42 2.30
CA LYS A 24 -3.33 12.55 3.21
C LYS A 24 -4.33 11.43 3.00
N LYS A 25 -5.06 11.13 4.05
CA LYS A 25 -6.03 10.04 4.11
C LYS A 25 -7.00 10.04 2.92
N GLU A 26 -7.52 11.18 2.53
CA GLU A 26 -8.50 11.32 1.45
C GLU A 26 -7.94 10.85 0.11
N GLU A 27 -6.71 11.23 -0.20
CA GLU A 27 -6.06 10.84 -1.46
C GLU A 27 -5.67 9.35 -1.46
N ILE A 28 -5.21 8.85 -0.33
CA ILE A 28 -4.89 7.43 -0.17
C ILE A 28 -6.16 6.59 -0.28
N SER A 29 -7.25 7.04 0.32
CA SER A 29 -8.55 6.35 0.24
C SER A 29 -9.03 6.23 -1.20
N LYS A 30 -8.93 7.30 -1.99
CA LYS A 30 -9.27 7.28 -3.42
C LYS A 30 -8.43 6.25 -4.18
N LEU A 31 -7.15 6.21 -3.92
CA LEU A 31 -6.21 5.30 -4.57
C LEU A 31 -6.53 3.83 -4.24
N VAL A 32 -6.75 3.52 -2.96
CA VAL A 32 -7.09 2.17 -2.51
C VAL A 32 -8.41 1.71 -3.13
N ASN A 33 -9.42 2.56 -3.15
CA ASN A 33 -10.71 2.22 -3.74
C ASN A 33 -10.63 2.05 -5.27
N LEU A 34 -9.73 2.79 -5.93
CA LEU A 34 -9.43 2.60 -7.35
C LEU A 34 -8.83 1.21 -7.60
N VAL A 35 -7.92 0.75 -6.75
CA VAL A 35 -7.35 -0.61 -6.85
C VAL A 35 -8.46 -1.66 -6.73
N LEU A 36 -9.37 -1.50 -5.77
CA LEU A 36 -10.50 -2.41 -5.60
C LEU A 36 -11.37 -2.48 -6.85
N GLU A 37 -11.68 -1.34 -7.43
CA GLU A 37 -12.47 -1.24 -8.65
C GLU A 37 -11.78 -1.94 -9.83
N LYS A 38 -10.50 -1.67 -10.03
CA LYS A 38 -9.73 -2.22 -11.16
C LYS A 38 -9.45 -3.72 -11.04
N THR A 39 -9.45 -4.25 -9.82
CA THR A 39 -9.24 -5.69 -9.58
C THR A 39 -10.57 -6.46 -9.44
N GLY A 40 -11.71 -5.78 -9.47
CA GLY A 40 -13.02 -6.41 -9.27
C GLY A 40 -13.21 -6.94 -7.85
N SER A 41 -12.55 -6.35 -6.86
CA SER A 41 -12.51 -6.85 -5.48
C SER A 41 -13.69 -6.32 -4.65
N GLU A 42 -14.92 -6.56 -5.09
CA GLU A 42 -16.13 -6.09 -4.42
C GLU A 42 -16.36 -6.75 -3.05
N SER A 43 -15.84 -7.96 -2.83
CA SER A 43 -15.97 -8.68 -1.57
C SER A 43 -15.28 -7.98 -0.39
N PHE A 44 -14.47 -6.96 -0.66
CA PHE A 44 -13.77 -6.18 0.36
C PHE A 44 -14.49 -4.89 0.74
N GLU A 45 -15.68 -4.65 0.22
CA GLU A 45 -16.51 -3.52 0.63
C GLU A 45 -16.80 -3.58 2.14
N ASN A 46 -16.82 -2.43 2.80
CA ASN A 46 -16.98 -2.27 4.25
C ASN A 46 -15.86 -2.88 5.09
N LYS A 47 -14.77 -3.31 4.46
CA LYS A 47 -13.56 -3.74 5.16
C LYS A 47 -12.67 -2.53 5.45
N GLN A 48 -11.64 -2.75 6.26
CA GLN A 48 -10.70 -1.71 6.67
C GLN A 48 -9.27 -2.15 6.37
N ILE A 49 -8.45 -1.20 5.96
CA ILE A 49 -6.99 -1.33 5.88
C ILE A 49 -6.38 -0.26 6.78
N ASN A 50 -5.40 -0.63 7.58
CA ASN A 50 -4.58 0.32 8.30
C ASN A 50 -3.33 0.61 7.48
N ILE A 51 -3.02 1.89 7.30
CA ILE A 51 -1.80 2.34 6.62
C ILE A 51 -1.00 3.16 7.61
N LYS A 52 0.25 2.79 7.82
CA LYS A 52 1.13 3.43 8.78
C LYS A 52 2.37 3.98 8.10
N TYR A 53 2.67 5.24 8.33
CA TYR A 53 3.95 5.84 7.97
C TYR A 53 4.94 5.57 9.09
N THR A 54 6.03 4.87 8.78
CA THR A 54 7.01 4.44 9.76
C THR A 54 8.28 5.27 9.72
N SER A 55 9.03 5.25 10.82
CA SER A 55 10.43 5.63 10.83
C SER A 55 11.27 4.52 10.21
N GLU A 56 12.53 4.81 9.93
CA GLU A 56 13.48 3.81 9.43
C GLU A 56 13.71 2.69 10.45
N GLU A 57 13.84 3.05 11.72
CA GLU A 57 14.03 2.11 12.82
C GLU A 57 12.84 1.16 12.96
N GLU A 58 11.64 1.70 12.90
CA GLU A 58 10.42 0.91 13.04
C GLU A 58 10.27 -0.10 11.91
N ILE A 59 10.46 0.32 10.65
CA ILE A 59 10.30 -0.62 9.53
C ILE A 59 11.39 -1.67 9.50
N GLN A 60 12.59 -1.34 9.97
CA GLN A 60 13.68 -2.31 10.12
C GLN A 60 13.30 -3.39 11.11
N ILE A 61 12.74 -3.03 12.25
CA ILE A 61 12.26 -3.98 13.28
C ILE A 61 11.16 -4.86 12.72
N LEU A 62 10.19 -4.29 12.03
CA LEU A 62 9.09 -5.03 11.42
C LEU A 62 9.58 -6.01 10.34
N ASN A 63 10.52 -5.56 9.50
CA ASN A 63 11.09 -6.39 8.45
C ASN A 63 11.83 -7.60 9.01
N GLU A 64 12.64 -7.40 10.04
CA GLU A 64 13.36 -8.47 10.70
C GLU A 64 12.42 -9.44 11.44
N LYS A 65 11.46 -8.92 12.19
CA LYS A 65 10.54 -9.72 12.99
C LYS A 65 9.60 -10.58 12.15
N PHE A 66 8.99 -10.00 11.12
CA PHE A 66 7.92 -10.66 10.36
C PHE A 66 8.39 -11.29 9.05
N TYR A 67 9.43 -10.77 8.42
CA TYR A 67 9.92 -11.28 7.12
C TYR A 67 11.31 -11.89 7.20
N LYS A 68 11.95 -11.87 8.39
CA LYS A 68 13.29 -12.41 8.62
C LYS A 68 14.34 -11.79 7.71
N LYS A 69 14.12 -10.56 7.27
CA LYS A 69 15.06 -9.80 6.45
C LYS A 69 15.66 -8.68 7.26
N LYS A 70 16.95 -8.45 7.09
CA LYS A 70 17.67 -7.37 7.76
C LYS A 70 17.58 -6.09 6.92
N GLY A 71 17.50 -4.96 7.61
CA GLY A 71 17.59 -3.66 7.00
C GLY A 71 16.25 -2.98 6.76
N ILE A 72 16.35 -1.80 6.16
CA ILE A 72 15.23 -0.91 5.86
C ILE A 72 14.62 -1.34 4.53
N THR A 73 13.30 -1.30 4.45
CA THR A 73 12.57 -1.53 3.21
C THR A 73 11.57 -0.37 2.98
N ASN A 74 10.95 -0.35 1.82
CA ASN A 74 10.01 0.72 1.45
C ASN A 74 8.59 0.44 1.94
N VAL A 75 8.09 -0.78 1.77
CA VAL A 75 6.73 -1.17 2.11
C VAL A 75 6.68 -2.60 2.64
N LEU A 76 5.86 -2.81 3.66
CA LEU A 76 5.52 -4.14 4.18
C LEU A 76 3.99 -4.26 4.25
N ALA A 77 3.46 -5.39 3.81
CA ALA A 77 2.03 -5.68 3.89
C ALA A 77 1.80 -6.87 4.82
N PHE A 78 0.90 -6.72 5.77
CA PHE A 78 0.57 -7.74 6.77
C PHE A 78 -0.90 -8.08 6.68
N THR A 79 -1.21 -9.34 6.41
CA THR A 79 -2.59 -9.81 6.39
C THR A 79 -3.12 -9.97 7.83
N ASN A 80 -4.41 -9.71 8.01
CA ASN A 80 -5.03 -9.68 9.32
C ASN A 80 -4.91 -11.01 10.09
N HIS A 81 -5.11 -12.14 9.43
CA HIS A 81 -5.10 -13.45 10.08
C HIS A 81 -3.78 -13.82 10.75
N LEU A 82 -2.69 -13.12 10.39
CA LEU A 82 -1.37 -13.31 11.04
C LEU A 82 -1.22 -12.49 12.31
N LYS A 83 -2.00 -11.44 12.49
CA LYS A 83 -1.77 -10.43 13.52
C LYS A 83 -2.96 -10.23 14.48
N PHE A 84 -4.20 -10.38 14.02
CA PHE A 84 -5.42 -10.08 14.78
C PHE A 84 -6.50 -11.15 14.53
N PRO A 85 -6.37 -12.36 15.10
CA PRO A 85 -7.22 -13.48 14.69
C PRO A 85 -8.72 -13.34 14.98
N ASP A 86 -9.17 -12.57 15.98
CA ASP A 86 -10.57 -12.61 16.39
C ASP A 86 -11.25 -11.25 16.67
N GLU A 87 -10.50 -10.18 16.91
CA GLU A 87 -11.09 -8.96 17.46
C GLU A 87 -11.50 -7.91 16.42
N GLU A 88 -11.04 -7.99 15.18
CA GLU A 88 -11.37 -7.04 14.13
C GLU A 88 -11.67 -7.72 12.80
N ALA A 89 -12.83 -8.39 12.74
CA ALA A 89 -13.26 -9.15 11.57
C ALA A 89 -13.32 -8.32 10.26
N ASN A 90 -13.39 -6.98 10.36
CA ASN A 90 -13.46 -6.10 9.21
C ASN A 90 -12.08 -5.60 8.75
N LEU A 91 -11.03 -5.83 9.52
CA LEU A 91 -9.67 -5.45 9.17
C LEU A 91 -9.06 -6.50 8.23
N ILE A 92 -8.70 -6.09 7.01
CA ILE A 92 -8.04 -6.96 6.04
C ILE A 92 -6.57 -7.10 6.38
N GLY A 93 -5.92 -6.00 6.74
CA GLY A 93 -4.51 -6.00 7.05
C GLY A 93 -3.95 -4.60 7.25
N GLU A 94 -2.64 -4.53 7.31
CA GLU A 94 -1.90 -3.30 7.54
C GLU A 94 -0.79 -3.15 6.50
N ILE A 95 -0.58 -1.92 6.05
CA ILE A 95 0.51 -1.56 5.16
C ILE A 95 1.41 -0.58 5.91
N ALA A 96 2.68 -0.91 6.07
CA ALA A 96 3.69 -0.05 6.66
C ALA A 96 4.56 0.53 5.54
N LEU A 97 4.71 1.85 5.54
CA LEU A 97 5.44 2.59 4.50
C LEU A 97 6.54 3.42 5.14
N CYS A 98 7.77 3.23 4.69
CA CYS A 98 8.90 4.04 5.12
C CYS A 98 9.08 5.22 4.16
N ILE A 99 8.62 6.40 4.55
CA ILE A 99 8.64 7.60 3.71
C ILE A 99 10.07 7.98 3.31
N LYS A 100 11.03 7.88 4.22
CA LYS A 100 12.43 8.20 3.91
C LYS A 100 13.02 7.26 2.86
N GLN A 101 12.69 5.99 2.90
CA GLN A 101 13.15 5.04 1.88
C GLN A 101 12.47 5.30 0.54
N ILE A 102 11.18 5.58 0.54
CA ILE A 102 10.43 5.96 -0.65
C ILE A 102 11.01 7.22 -1.28
N GLU A 103 11.37 8.21 -0.48
CA GLU A 103 12.02 9.44 -0.92
C GLU A 103 13.37 9.17 -1.59
N ARG A 104 14.21 8.31 -1.00
CA ARG A 104 15.49 7.92 -1.61
C ARG A 104 15.28 7.24 -2.96
N GLU A 105 14.34 6.32 -3.04
CA GLU A 105 14.03 5.60 -4.28
C GLU A 105 13.49 6.54 -5.36
N ALA A 106 12.66 7.49 -4.98
CA ALA A 106 12.14 8.49 -5.90
C ALA A 106 13.29 9.29 -6.55
N ARG A 107 14.28 9.67 -5.76
CA ARG A 107 15.49 10.34 -6.27
C ARG A 107 16.28 9.45 -7.22
N ILE A 108 16.52 8.20 -6.83
CA ILE A 108 17.29 7.21 -7.63
C ILE A 108 16.61 6.97 -8.97
N TYR A 109 15.29 6.76 -8.98
CA TYR A 109 14.53 6.45 -10.18
C TYR A 109 14.06 7.68 -10.93
N LYS A 110 14.40 8.90 -10.47
CA LYS A 110 13.99 10.18 -11.06
C LYS A 110 12.46 10.28 -11.21
N LYS A 111 11.75 9.90 -10.15
CA LYS A 111 10.29 10.00 -10.04
C LYS A 111 9.93 11.02 -8.96
N ALA A 112 8.72 11.60 -9.07
CA ALA A 112 8.17 12.37 -7.96
C ALA A 112 7.94 11.46 -6.76
N ILE A 113 8.11 11.98 -5.55
CA ILE A 113 7.87 11.19 -4.33
C ILE A 113 6.43 10.71 -4.26
N GLU A 114 5.48 11.51 -4.73
CA GLU A 114 4.06 11.16 -4.77
C GLU A 114 3.81 9.96 -5.68
N THR A 115 4.45 9.90 -6.83
CA THR A 115 4.34 8.77 -7.77
C THR A 115 4.89 7.49 -7.12
N ARG A 116 6.05 7.59 -6.48
CA ARG A 116 6.65 6.43 -5.81
C ARG A 116 5.81 5.95 -4.63
N LEU A 117 5.25 6.88 -3.85
CA LEU A 117 4.35 6.55 -2.76
C LEU A 117 3.11 5.82 -3.26
N LYS A 118 2.46 6.35 -4.29
CA LYS A 118 1.28 5.72 -4.89
C LYS A 118 1.60 4.31 -5.40
N HIS A 119 2.75 4.14 -6.03
CA HIS A 119 3.21 2.83 -6.50
C HIS A 119 3.33 1.84 -5.33
N MET A 120 3.94 2.26 -4.23
CA MET A 120 4.11 1.39 -3.06
C MET A 120 2.78 1.08 -2.36
N ILE A 121 1.86 2.01 -2.32
CA ILE A 121 0.52 1.77 -1.79
C ILE A 121 -0.24 0.76 -2.67
N VAL A 122 -0.24 0.95 -3.97
CA VAL A 122 -0.88 0.01 -4.91
C VAL A 122 -0.28 -1.38 -4.75
N HIS A 123 1.03 -1.47 -4.70
CA HIS A 123 1.75 -2.73 -4.50
C HIS A 123 1.33 -3.42 -3.20
N GLY A 124 1.31 -2.69 -2.09
CA GLY A 124 0.89 -3.22 -0.79
C GLY A 124 -0.57 -3.67 -0.76
N VAL A 125 -1.46 -2.90 -1.36
CA VAL A 125 -2.88 -3.26 -1.45
C VAL A 125 -3.07 -4.52 -2.28
N LEU A 126 -2.38 -4.65 -3.40
CA LEU A 126 -2.44 -5.86 -4.23
C LEU A 126 -2.00 -7.10 -3.45
N HIS A 127 -0.95 -6.98 -2.63
CA HIS A 127 -0.55 -8.07 -1.74
C HIS A 127 -1.65 -8.45 -0.75
N LEU A 128 -2.31 -7.47 -0.14
CA LEU A 128 -3.42 -7.73 0.78
C LEU A 128 -4.61 -8.40 0.09
N LEU A 129 -4.79 -8.16 -1.21
CA LEU A 129 -5.84 -8.79 -2.00
C LEU A 129 -5.46 -10.18 -2.51
N GLY A 130 -4.25 -10.65 -2.21
CA GLY A 130 -3.80 -12.00 -2.57
C GLY A 130 -2.89 -12.08 -3.78
N PHE A 131 -2.57 -10.97 -4.43
CA PHE A 131 -1.59 -10.97 -5.51
C PHE A 131 -0.18 -11.16 -4.93
N ASP A 132 0.64 -11.93 -5.63
CA ASP A 132 1.98 -12.25 -5.16
C ASP A 132 2.95 -12.15 -6.35
N HIS A 133 4.26 -12.13 -6.05
CA HIS A 133 5.32 -12.07 -7.05
C HIS A 133 6.40 -13.15 -6.85
N LYS A 134 6.02 -14.29 -6.26
CA LYS A 134 6.93 -15.42 -6.02
C LYS A 134 7.39 -16.07 -7.31
N GLU A 135 6.50 -16.22 -8.28
CA GLU A 135 6.83 -16.75 -9.58
C GLU A 135 6.89 -15.62 -10.62
N LYS A 136 7.69 -15.80 -11.66
CA LYS A 136 7.88 -14.77 -12.69
C LYS A 136 6.56 -14.39 -13.38
N LYS A 137 5.67 -15.36 -13.61
CA LYS A 137 4.34 -15.12 -14.19
C LYS A 137 3.50 -14.21 -13.29
N ASP A 138 3.49 -14.49 -11.99
CA ASP A 138 2.74 -13.71 -11.00
C ASP A 138 3.33 -12.31 -10.86
N GLN A 139 4.64 -12.19 -10.90
CA GLN A 139 5.33 -10.91 -10.88
C GLN A 139 4.92 -10.04 -12.09
N LEU A 140 4.92 -10.60 -13.28
CA LEU A 140 4.53 -9.87 -14.50
C LEU A 140 3.07 -9.42 -14.46
N GLU A 141 2.18 -10.26 -13.97
CA GLU A 141 0.76 -9.93 -13.81
C GLU A 141 0.57 -8.78 -12.81
N MET A 142 1.27 -8.85 -11.67
CA MET A 142 1.20 -7.82 -10.65
C MET A 142 1.78 -6.49 -11.15
N GLU A 143 2.92 -6.50 -11.81
CA GLU A 143 3.53 -5.30 -12.41
C GLU A 143 2.64 -4.69 -13.48
N LYS A 144 1.95 -5.50 -14.28
CA LYS A 144 0.99 -5.03 -15.26
C LYS A 144 -0.19 -4.32 -14.60
N LEU A 145 -0.75 -4.89 -13.53
CA LEU A 145 -1.82 -4.26 -12.77
C LEU A 145 -1.37 -2.92 -12.17
N GLU A 146 -0.18 -2.89 -11.58
CA GLU A 146 0.40 -1.65 -11.04
C GLU A 146 0.53 -0.58 -12.12
N SER A 147 1.08 -0.93 -13.28
CA SER A 147 1.23 0.00 -14.40
C SER A 147 -0.10 0.48 -14.94
N ASP A 148 -1.06 -0.42 -15.12
CA ASP A 148 -2.39 -0.08 -15.63
C ASP A 148 -3.13 0.87 -14.68
N ILE A 149 -3.03 0.64 -13.38
CA ILE A 149 -3.68 1.49 -12.38
C ILE A 149 -3.03 2.87 -12.35
N ILE A 150 -1.71 2.94 -12.25
CA ILE A 150 -1.00 4.21 -12.08
C ILE A 150 -0.97 5.00 -13.39
N SER A 151 -0.61 4.37 -14.50
CA SER A 151 -0.52 5.06 -15.80
C SER A 151 -1.87 5.39 -16.39
N GLY A 152 -2.78 4.41 -16.41
CA GLY A 152 -4.08 4.54 -17.06
C GLY A 152 -5.06 5.43 -16.32
N CYS A 153 -5.00 5.46 -15.00
CA CYS A 153 -5.97 6.14 -14.16
C CYS A 153 -5.45 7.43 -13.54
N LEU A 154 -4.16 7.50 -13.26
CA LEU A 154 -3.54 8.65 -12.60
C LEU A 154 -2.65 9.48 -13.53
N GLY A 155 -2.40 9.03 -14.75
CA GLY A 155 -1.55 9.71 -15.72
C GLY A 155 -0.06 9.68 -15.37
N GLU A 156 0.34 8.82 -14.46
CA GLU A 156 1.72 8.69 -13.97
C GLU A 156 2.33 7.37 -14.45
N ARG A 157 3.65 7.27 -14.44
CA ARG A 157 4.37 6.04 -14.81
C ARG A 157 5.15 5.53 -13.59
N PRO A 158 4.85 4.31 -13.08
CA PRO A 158 5.54 3.78 -11.90
C PRO A 158 6.97 3.31 -12.21
N TYR A 159 7.23 2.92 -13.44
CA TYR A 159 8.52 2.38 -13.87
C TYR A 159 9.21 3.27 -14.88
#